data_d8851527235c92115dd7d088121b1599
#
_entry.id   d8851527235c92115dd7d088121b1599
#
_cell.length_a   1.000
_cell.length_b   1.000
_cell.length_c   1.000
_cell.angle_alpha   90.00
_cell.angle_beta   90.00
_cell.angle_gamma   90.00
#
_symmetry.space_group_name_H-M   'P 1'
#
loop_
_entity.id
_entity.type
_entity.pdbx_description
1 polymer ?
#
loop_
_entity_poly.entity_id
_entity_poly.type
_entity_poly.pdbx_seq_one_letter_code
_entity_poly.pdbx_strand_id
1 'polypeptide(L)'
;MSADLTPLDRRRPRTPWRGGALMGAGWATFAGAVGDNRDHAHHALQLVVGEAADVVVWIRGRGEVQAPAVLLDADVVHRLHPGPARLLYLDRESQAGRLLSPTCVAGARGLTSAERHAVLDAWPHPSRLALGPVLAALGQDLPAVPPAEGSDDRVQRVLDSLVTRTTWEGTLTSLAAEAAISPSRFRHRVRELIGMPLRPYLRWLRLRQALTLAARGESLTRAAQDAGFADAAHLTRTMQRHFGVAPSDVIHALRQGG
;
A
#
# COMPACT_ATOMS: atom_id res chain seq x y z
N MET A 1 2.03 -11.51 37.60
CA MET A 1 2.32 -10.07 37.64
C MET A 1 1.62 -9.44 36.44
N SER A 2 0.55 -8.72 36.73
CA SER A 2 -0.33 -8.09 35.70
C SER A 2 0.37 -6.84 35.23
N ALA A 3 0.73 -6.78 33.94
CA ALA A 3 1.28 -5.58 33.34
C ALA A 3 0.14 -4.57 33.19
N ASP A 4 0.23 -3.53 33.97
CA ASP A 4 -0.68 -2.38 33.99
C ASP A 4 -0.61 -1.67 32.64
N LEU A 5 -1.66 -1.85 31.84
CA LEU A 5 -1.83 -1.13 30.56
C LEU A 5 -2.21 0.30 30.92
N THR A 6 -1.22 1.18 31.01
CA THR A 6 -1.46 2.61 31.20
C THR A 6 -2.35 3.10 30.05
N PRO A 7 -3.54 3.63 30.34
CA PRO A 7 -4.41 4.20 29.30
C PRO A 7 -3.68 5.38 28.67
N LEU A 8 -3.56 5.37 27.34
CA LEU A 8 -3.05 6.52 26.59
C LEU A 8 -3.81 7.78 27.03
N ASP A 9 -3.08 8.70 27.61
CA ASP A 9 -3.61 9.99 28.09
C ASP A 9 -4.31 10.71 26.94
N ARG A 10 -5.64 10.80 27.01
CA ARG A 10 -6.50 11.45 26.00
C ARG A 10 -6.24 12.96 25.84
N ARG A 11 -5.29 13.52 26.56
CA ARG A 11 -4.98 14.96 26.62
C ARG A 11 -3.68 15.34 25.88
N ARG A 12 -2.89 14.41 25.39
CA ARG A 12 -1.71 14.75 24.57
C ARG A 12 -2.15 15.19 23.18
N PRO A 13 -1.65 16.32 22.66
CA PRO A 13 -1.86 16.68 21.25
C PRO A 13 -1.29 15.57 20.36
N ARG A 14 -2.10 15.14 19.40
CA ARG A 14 -1.69 14.05 18.47
C ARG A 14 -0.54 14.55 17.59
N THR A 15 0.52 13.78 17.50
CA THR A 15 1.60 14.03 16.54
C THR A 15 1.05 13.79 15.13
N PRO A 16 1.02 14.82 14.27
CA PRO A 16 0.52 14.65 12.90
C PRO A 16 1.53 13.88 12.03
N TRP A 17 1.01 13.20 11.02
CA TRP A 17 1.81 12.63 9.95
C TRP A 17 2.32 13.76 9.05
N ARG A 18 3.62 13.76 8.71
CA ARG A 18 4.24 14.76 7.83
C ARG A 18 5.20 14.07 6.87
N GLY A 19 4.97 14.20 5.56
CA GLY A 19 5.81 13.56 4.55
C GLY A 19 5.12 13.46 3.21
N GLY A 20 5.74 12.72 2.30
CA GLY A 20 5.23 12.44 0.96
C GLY A 20 4.65 11.03 0.86
N ALA A 21 3.69 10.88 -0.04
CA ALA A 21 3.10 9.57 -0.35
C ALA A 21 3.04 9.35 -1.86
N LEU A 22 3.20 8.09 -2.29
CA LEU A 22 3.01 7.66 -3.66
C LEU A 22 2.09 6.45 -3.68
N MET A 23 1.40 6.25 -4.79
CA MET A 23 0.55 5.07 -4.97
C MET A 23 0.66 4.55 -6.40
N GLY A 24 0.90 3.25 -6.51
CA GLY A 24 0.90 2.51 -7.77
C GLY A 24 -0.10 1.36 -7.76
N ALA A 25 0.04 0.47 -8.72
CA ALA A 25 -0.78 -0.72 -8.81
C ALA A 25 -0.35 -1.76 -7.76
N GLY A 26 -1.16 -1.95 -6.73
CA GLY A 26 -0.89 -2.93 -5.68
C GLY A 26 0.14 -2.51 -4.63
N TRP A 27 0.56 -1.24 -4.64
CA TRP A 27 1.47 -0.71 -3.62
C TRP A 27 1.20 0.77 -3.32
N ALA A 28 1.55 1.19 -2.12
CA ALA A 28 1.63 2.60 -1.73
C ALA A 28 2.85 2.83 -0.85
N THR A 29 3.37 4.05 -0.85
CA THR A 29 4.46 4.46 0.03
C THR A 29 4.09 5.70 0.82
N PHE A 30 4.72 5.84 1.96
CA PHE A 30 4.83 7.07 2.72
C PHE A 30 6.28 7.22 3.17
N ALA A 31 6.81 8.43 3.13
CA ALA A 31 8.13 8.73 3.67
C ALA A 31 8.11 10.06 4.41
N GLY A 32 8.59 10.04 5.65
CA GLY A 32 8.61 11.21 6.53
C GLY A 32 8.38 10.86 7.99
N ALA A 33 7.85 11.81 8.75
CA ALA A 33 7.51 11.61 10.16
C ALA A 33 6.18 10.89 10.30
N VAL A 34 6.23 9.64 10.73
CA VAL A 34 5.05 8.86 11.16
C VAL A 34 4.52 9.50 12.43
N GLY A 35 3.25 9.84 12.42
CA GLY A 35 2.55 10.41 13.56
C GLY A 35 1.86 9.37 14.43
N ASP A 36 1.07 9.85 15.41
CA ASP A 36 0.31 8.99 16.29
C ASP A 36 -0.69 8.15 15.50
N ASN A 37 -0.73 6.87 15.80
CA ASN A 37 -1.72 5.93 15.32
C ASN A 37 -2.23 5.06 16.46
N ARG A 38 -3.37 4.42 16.27
CA ARG A 38 -3.96 3.49 17.22
C ARG A 38 -3.67 2.06 16.81
N ASP A 39 -3.95 1.12 17.71
CA ASP A 39 -3.96 -0.30 17.33
C ASP A 39 -4.92 -0.50 16.16
N HIS A 40 -4.39 -1.02 15.06
CA HIS A 40 -5.14 -1.26 13.84
C HIS A 40 -4.60 -2.47 13.10
N ALA A 41 -5.37 -2.99 12.18
CA ALA A 41 -4.97 -3.98 11.21
C ALA A 41 -5.42 -3.54 9.82
N HIS A 42 -4.72 -3.96 8.81
CA HIS A 42 -5.06 -3.68 7.42
C HIS A 42 -4.68 -4.82 6.49
N HIS A 43 -5.31 -4.86 5.31
CA HIS A 43 -5.14 -5.97 4.36
C HIS A 43 -3.84 -5.92 3.55
N ALA A 44 -3.11 -4.81 3.57
CA ALA A 44 -1.80 -4.74 2.95
C ALA A 44 -0.73 -5.33 3.87
N LEU A 45 0.32 -5.92 3.31
CA LEU A 45 1.59 -6.06 4.02
C LEU A 45 2.18 -4.68 4.20
N GLN A 46 2.94 -4.46 5.29
CA GLN A 46 3.61 -3.19 5.53
C GLN A 46 5.08 -3.40 5.88
N LEU A 47 5.96 -2.83 5.07
CA LEU A 47 7.36 -2.69 5.43
C LEU A 47 7.57 -1.31 6.06
N VAL A 48 8.08 -1.29 7.28
CA VAL A 48 8.44 -0.08 8.04
C VAL A 48 9.96 -0.02 8.11
N VAL A 49 10.57 1.00 7.53
CA VAL A 49 12.03 1.14 7.43
C VAL A 49 12.46 2.40 8.17
N GLY A 50 13.31 2.25 9.17
CA GLY A 50 13.96 3.38 9.83
C GLY A 50 15.03 4.01 8.94
N GLU A 51 15.02 5.32 8.79
CA GLU A 51 16.01 6.00 7.94
C GLU A 51 17.39 6.07 8.61
N ALA A 52 17.45 6.40 9.90
CA ALA A 52 18.70 6.53 10.66
C ALA A 52 18.72 5.70 11.95
N ALA A 53 17.56 5.44 12.53
CA ALA A 53 17.38 4.71 13.77
C ALA A 53 16.49 3.48 13.57
N ASP A 54 16.46 2.61 14.55
CA ASP A 54 15.53 1.51 14.60
C ASP A 54 14.08 2.02 14.70
N VAL A 55 13.16 1.29 14.09
CA VAL A 55 11.72 1.50 14.27
C VAL A 55 11.22 0.63 15.42
N VAL A 56 10.21 1.14 16.12
CA VAL A 56 9.52 0.41 17.18
C VAL A 56 8.09 0.18 16.77
N VAL A 57 7.67 -1.08 16.74
CA VAL A 57 6.32 -1.50 16.37
C VAL A 57 5.76 -2.37 17.48
N TRP A 58 4.64 -1.97 18.05
CA TRP A 58 3.88 -2.84 18.94
C TRP A 58 3.00 -3.79 18.11
N ILE A 59 3.03 -5.07 18.40
CA ILE A 59 2.32 -6.13 17.71
C ILE A 59 1.50 -6.92 18.73
N ARG A 60 0.21 -7.10 18.45
CA ARG A 60 -0.67 -7.89 19.33
C ARG A 60 -0.17 -9.34 19.46
N GLY A 61 -0.06 -9.80 20.71
CA GLY A 61 0.45 -11.14 21.02
C GLY A 61 1.97 -11.29 21.00
N ARG A 62 2.71 -10.25 20.58
CA ARG A 62 4.18 -10.28 20.55
C ARG A 62 4.82 -9.15 21.35
N GLY A 63 4.09 -8.06 21.63
CA GLY A 63 4.63 -6.87 22.30
C GLY A 63 5.40 -5.94 21.36
N GLU A 64 6.32 -5.16 21.92
CA GLU A 64 7.17 -4.24 21.16
C GLU A 64 8.29 -4.99 20.45
N VAL A 65 8.42 -4.70 19.16
CA VAL A 65 9.51 -5.16 18.30
C VAL A 65 10.31 -3.94 17.87
N GLN A 66 11.57 -3.89 18.26
CA GLN A 66 12.52 -2.88 17.82
C GLN A 66 13.50 -3.51 16.83
N ALA A 67 13.63 -2.92 15.64
CA ALA A 67 14.53 -3.39 14.59
C ALA A 67 14.85 -2.27 13.60
N PRO A 68 15.94 -2.39 12.83
CA PRO A 68 16.27 -1.46 11.74
C PRO A 68 15.14 -1.28 10.72
N ALA A 69 14.42 -2.36 10.44
CA ALA A 69 13.16 -2.34 9.70
C ALA A 69 12.28 -3.51 10.15
N VAL A 70 10.97 -3.39 9.96
CA VAL A 70 9.99 -4.44 10.31
C VAL A 70 9.05 -4.64 9.13
N LEU A 71 8.93 -5.89 8.67
CA LEU A 71 7.90 -6.31 7.73
C LEU A 71 6.74 -6.91 8.54
N LEU A 72 5.54 -6.36 8.36
CA LEU A 72 4.28 -6.81 8.96
C LEU A 72 3.44 -7.53 7.91
N ASP A 73 2.91 -8.68 8.24
CA ASP A 73 1.97 -9.38 7.38
C ASP A 73 0.58 -8.68 7.40
N ALA A 74 -0.23 -9.00 6.39
CA ALA A 74 -1.60 -8.52 6.32
C ALA A 74 -2.43 -8.99 7.52
N ASP A 75 -3.38 -8.15 7.93
CA ASP A 75 -4.34 -8.40 9.01
C ASP A 75 -3.71 -8.55 10.41
N VAL A 76 -2.42 -8.29 10.58
CA VAL A 76 -1.76 -8.25 11.89
C VAL A 76 -2.13 -6.96 12.62
N VAL A 77 -2.64 -7.09 13.85
CA VAL A 77 -2.94 -5.92 14.68
C VAL A 77 -1.65 -5.34 15.24
N HIS A 78 -1.38 -4.09 14.91
CA HIS A 78 -0.14 -3.40 15.29
C HIS A 78 -0.36 -1.89 15.50
N ARG A 79 0.67 -1.24 16.03
CA ARG A 79 0.80 0.20 16.18
C ARG A 79 2.25 0.60 15.97
N LEU A 80 2.49 1.62 15.15
CA LEU A 80 3.81 2.19 14.94
C LEU A 80 4.10 3.24 16.04
N HIS A 81 5.31 3.29 16.54
CA HIS A 81 5.75 4.43 17.33
C HIS A 81 6.06 5.61 16.40
N PRO A 82 5.73 6.86 16.82
CA PRO A 82 6.03 8.05 16.03
C PRO A 82 7.53 8.20 15.79
N GLY A 83 7.90 8.61 14.58
CA GLY A 83 9.28 8.82 14.20
C GLY A 83 9.50 8.88 12.68
N PRO A 84 10.72 9.24 12.24
CA PRO A 84 11.05 9.25 10.82
C PRO A 84 11.15 7.82 10.27
N ALA A 85 10.38 7.54 9.23
CA ALA A 85 10.39 6.22 8.58
C ALA A 85 9.92 6.29 7.13
N ARG A 86 10.29 5.27 6.35
CA ARG A 86 9.66 4.94 5.07
C ARG A 86 8.73 3.75 5.26
N LEU A 87 7.54 3.89 4.74
CA LEU A 87 6.52 2.84 4.76
C LEU A 87 6.25 2.39 3.33
N LEU A 88 6.26 1.09 3.11
CA LEU A 88 5.81 0.48 1.86
C LEU A 88 4.65 -0.46 2.18
N TYR A 89 3.51 -0.19 1.60
CA TYR A 89 2.32 -1.04 1.66
C TYR A 89 2.22 -1.86 0.38
N LEU A 90 1.98 -3.15 0.51
CA LEU A 90 1.83 -4.07 -0.61
C LEU A 90 0.50 -4.81 -0.48
N ASP A 91 -0.30 -4.81 -1.54
CA ASP A 91 -1.52 -5.63 -1.54
C ASP A 91 -1.12 -7.11 -1.39
N ARG A 92 -1.77 -7.81 -0.44
CA ARG A 92 -1.48 -9.23 -0.17
C ARG A 92 -1.72 -10.15 -1.37
N GLU A 93 -2.62 -9.75 -2.28
CA GLU A 93 -2.93 -10.49 -3.49
C GLU A 93 -2.00 -10.12 -4.65
N SER A 94 -1.15 -9.10 -4.49
CA SER A 94 -0.09 -8.79 -5.46
C SER A 94 0.99 -9.89 -5.46
N GLN A 95 1.77 -9.95 -6.53
CA GLN A 95 2.90 -10.88 -6.61
C GLN A 95 3.91 -10.64 -5.47
N ALA A 96 4.23 -9.37 -5.21
CA ALA A 96 5.11 -8.98 -4.11
C ALA A 96 4.55 -9.39 -2.74
N GLY A 97 3.26 -9.17 -2.49
CA GLY A 97 2.60 -9.58 -1.26
C GLY A 97 2.67 -11.10 -1.03
N ARG A 98 2.41 -11.88 -2.08
CA ARG A 98 2.49 -13.35 -1.99
C ARG A 98 3.90 -13.89 -1.77
N LEU A 99 4.93 -13.19 -2.27
CA LEU A 99 6.33 -13.56 -2.04
C LEU A 99 6.78 -13.25 -0.60
N LEU A 100 6.37 -12.11 -0.08
CA LEU A 100 6.84 -11.63 1.24
C LEU A 100 6.05 -12.20 2.42
N SER A 101 4.72 -12.42 2.29
CA SER A 101 3.87 -12.91 3.40
C SER A 101 4.42 -14.19 4.06
N PRO A 102 4.88 -15.22 3.32
CA PRO A 102 5.45 -16.42 3.94
C PRO A 102 6.72 -16.18 4.75
N THR A 103 7.41 -15.05 4.58
CA THR A 103 8.62 -14.69 5.34
C THR A 103 8.29 -14.12 6.73
N CYS A 104 7.03 -13.77 6.99
CA CYS A 104 6.56 -13.20 8.25
C CYS A 104 6.18 -14.31 9.24
N VAL A 105 7.12 -14.71 10.08
CA VAL A 105 6.85 -15.69 11.15
C VAL A 105 6.08 -15.01 12.28
N ALA A 106 4.97 -15.62 12.70
CA ALA A 106 4.06 -15.04 13.69
C ALA A 106 3.62 -13.60 13.34
N GLY A 107 3.35 -13.37 12.04
CA GLY A 107 2.79 -12.12 11.52
C GLY A 107 3.79 -10.98 11.30
N ALA A 108 5.07 -11.14 11.62
CA ALA A 108 6.06 -10.11 11.38
C ALA A 108 7.48 -10.68 11.26
N ARG A 109 8.33 -9.95 10.51
CA ARG A 109 9.77 -10.21 10.39
C ARG A 109 10.55 -8.93 10.72
N GLY A 110 11.42 -8.97 11.73
CA GLY A 110 12.45 -7.94 11.93
C GLY A 110 13.55 -8.11 10.90
N LEU A 111 14.02 -7.03 10.31
CA LEU A 111 15.13 -6.99 9.37
C LEU A 111 16.42 -6.60 10.07
N THR A 112 17.53 -7.08 9.54
CA THR A 112 18.88 -6.71 9.99
C THR A 112 19.26 -5.32 9.47
N SER A 113 20.33 -4.74 10.03
CA SER A 113 20.90 -3.48 9.53
C SER A 113 21.36 -3.59 8.06
N ALA A 114 21.90 -4.74 7.67
CA ALA A 114 22.31 -4.98 6.28
C ALA A 114 21.12 -4.97 5.31
N GLU A 115 20.02 -5.65 5.67
CA GLU A 115 18.79 -5.63 4.87
C GLU A 115 18.17 -4.23 4.80
N ARG A 116 18.18 -3.47 5.94
CA ARG A 116 17.73 -2.07 5.92
C ARG A 116 18.55 -1.24 4.93
N HIS A 117 19.86 -1.32 4.96
CA HIS A 117 20.73 -0.57 4.05
C HIS A 117 20.45 -0.96 2.60
N ALA A 118 20.37 -2.24 2.30
CA ALA A 118 20.04 -2.72 0.95
C ALA A 118 18.67 -2.21 0.46
N VAL A 119 17.67 -2.14 1.35
CA VAL A 119 16.35 -1.58 1.02
C VAL A 119 16.45 -0.07 0.76
N LEU A 120 17.18 0.69 1.60
CA LEU A 120 17.34 2.14 1.41
C LEU A 120 18.13 2.46 0.14
N ASP A 121 19.15 1.68 -0.20
CA ASP A 121 19.92 1.81 -1.45
C ASP A 121 19.05 1.49 -2.68
N ALA A 122 18.17 0.50 -2.57
CA ALA A 122 17.19 0.16 -3.62
C ALA A 122 16.05 1.19 -3.74
N TRP A 123 15.84 1.97 -2.68
CA TRP A 123 14.81 3.01 -2.61
C TRP A 123 15.42 4.36 -2.17
N PRO A 124 16.32 4.97 -2.97
CA PRO A 124 17.10 6.14 -2.57
C PRO A 124 16.24 7.40 -2.40
N HIS A 125 15.19 7.54 -3.21
CA HIS A 125 14.31 8.71 -3.19
C HIS A 125 12.88 8.36 -2.78
N PRO A 126 12.34 9.01 -1.73
CA PRO A 126 10.96 8.81 -1.27
C PRO A 126 9.91 8.97 -2.38
N SER A 127 10.16 9.85 -3.36
CA SER A 127 9.26 10.15 -4.48
C SER A 127 9.40 9.19 -5.68
N ARG A 128 10.22 8.13 -5.57
CA ARG A 128 10.43 7.16 -6.67
C ARG A 128 10.65 5.76 -6.08
N LEU A 129 9.75 4.85 -6.38
CA LEU A 129 9.88 3.45 -5.99
C LEU A 129 10.07 2.57 -7.22
N ALA A 130 11.16 1.78 -7.21
CA ALA A 130 11.33 0.62 -8.07
C ALA A 130 11.14 -0.63 -7.21
N LEU A 131 10.00 -1.31 -7.37
CA LEU A 131 9.62 -2.40 -6.46
C LEU A 131 10.55 -3.62 -6.56
N GLY A 132 10.99 -3.97 -7.78
CA GLY A 132 11.89 -5.12 -8.01
C GLY A 132 13.17 -5.07 -7.19
N PRO A 133 13.97 -3.99 -7.25
CA PRO A 133 15.16 -3.83 -6.42
C PRO A 133 14.89 -3.91 -4.90
N VAL A 134 13.78 -3.35 -4.42
CA VAL A 134 13.41 -3.45 -3.00
C VAL A 134 13.09 -4.88 -2.60
N LEU A 135 12.41 -5.64 -3.45
CA LEU A 135 12.13 -7.05 -3.20
C LEU A 135 13.42 -7.89 -3.23
N ALA A 136 14.32 -7.63 -4.17
CA ALA A 136 15.62 -8.29 -4.24
C ALA A 136 16.45 -8.04 -2.96
N ALA A 137 16.41 -6.82 -2.42
CA ALA A 137 17.02 -6.48 -1.12
C ALA A 137 16.42 -7.27 0.06
N LEU A 138 15.19 -7.75 -0.08
CA LEU A 138 14.51 -8.62 0.89
C LEU A 138 14.67 -10.12 0.58
N GLY A 139 15.53 -10.47 -0.38
CA GLY A 139 15.76 -11.85 -0.81
C GLY A 139 14.62 -12.44 -1.65
N GLN A 140 13.88 -11.60 -2.35
CA GLN A 140 12.75 -12.02 -3.20
C GLN A 140 12.92 -11.48 -4.61
N ASP A 141 12.85 -12.35 -5.60
CA ASP A 141 12.86 -11.96 -7.00
C ASP A 141 11.44 -11.96 -7.59
N LEU A 142 11.07 -10.84 -8.21
CA LEU A 142 9.87 -10.84 -9.04
C LEU A 142 10.13 -11.69 -10.29
N PRO A 143 9.32 -12.72 -10.56
CA PRO A 143 9.42 -13.43 -11.82
C PRO A 143 9.31 -12.44 -12.99
N ALA A 144 10.14 -12.64 -13.99
CA ALA A 144 10.07 -11.84 -15.22
C ALA A 144 8.67 -11.98 -15.83
N VAL A 145 8.06 -10.85 -16.20
CA VAL A 145 6.84 -10.89 -17.02
C VAL A 145 7.25 -11.40 -18.40
N PRO A 146 6.69 -12.52 -18.88
CA PRO A 146 7.00 -13.00 -20.21
C PRO A 146 6.73 -11.91 -21.25
N PRO A 147 7.53 -11.80 -22.32
CA PRO A 147 7.24 -10.85 -23.39
C PRO A 147 5.84 -11.08 -23.96
N ALA A 148 5.12 -9.98 -24.20
CA ALA A 148 3.75 -10.02 -24.68
C ALA A 148 3.69 -10.55 -26.12
N GLU A 149 2.93 -11.62 -26.35
CA GLU A 149 2.66 -12.11 -27.71
C GLU A 149 1.20 -11.80 -28.10
N GLY A 150 1.01 -11.02 -29.13
CA GLY A 150 -0.24 -10.80 -29.88
C GLY A 150 -1.51 -10.44 -29.11
N SER A 151 -2.09 -11.34 -28.33
CA SER A 151 -3.30 -11.06 -27.54
C SER A 151 -3.04 -10.21 -26.29
N ASP A 152 -1.81 -10.10 -25.86
CA ASP A 152 -1.39 -9.39 -24.65
C ASP A 152 -1.39 -7.89 -24.85
N ASP A 153 -1.06 -7.41 -26.06
CA ASP A 153 -1.14 -5.99 -26.41
C ASP A 153 -2.55 -5.43 -26.26
N ARG A 154 -3.58 -6.25 -26.52
CA ARG A 154 -4.97 -5.83 -26.38
C ARG A 154 -5.36 -5.71 -24.90
N VAL A 155 -4.95 -6.67 -24.08
CA VAL A 155 -5.17 -6.61 -22.64
C VAL A 155 -4.37 -5.46 -22.03
N GLN A 156 -3.11 -5.29 -22.43
CA GLN A 156 -2.26 -4.18 -21.95
C GLN A 156 -2.89 -2.82 -22.30
N ARG A 157 -3.39 -2.62 -23.52
CA ARG A 157 -4.08 -1.37 -23.91
C ARG A 157 -5.32 -1.10 -23.06
N VAL A 158 -6.11 -2.13 -22.74
CA VAL A 158 -7.26 -1.97 -21.82
C VAL A 158 -6.79 -1.56 -20.43
N LEU A 159 -5.72 -2.20 -19.91
CA LEU A 159 -5.15 -1.87 -18.60
C LEU A 159 -4.58 -0.45 -18.56
N ASP A 160 -3.88 -0.02 -19.60
CA ASP A 160 -3.34 1.34 -19.73
C ASP A 160 -4.46 2.37 -19.77
N SER A 161 -5.55 2.06 -20.48
CA SER A 161 -6.74 2.93 -20.51
C SER A 161 -7.38 3.09 -19.12
N LEU A 162 -7.37 2.04 -18.28
CA LEU A 162 -7.91 2.10 -16.92
C LEU A 162 -7.13 3.07 -16.02
N VAL A 163 -5.84 3.29 -16.28
CA VAL A 163 -5.01 4.21 -15.51
C VAL A 163 -5.43 5.68 -15.72
N THR A 164 -5.95 6.00 -16.90
CA THR A 164 -6.34 7.36 -17.32
C THR A 164 -7.86 7.61 -17.28
N ARG A 165 -8.67 6.57 -17.07
CA ARG A 165 -10.13 6.72 -17.00
C ARG A 165 -10.55 7.57 -15.81
N THR A 166 -11.50 8.46 -16.07
CA THR A 166 -12.16 9.29 -15.04
C THR A 166 -13.44 8.63 -14.51
N THR A 167 -14.00 7.65 -15.22
CA THR A 167 -15.19 6.89 -14.84
C THR A 167 -14.90 5.41 -14.74
N TRP A 168 -15.45 4.76 -13.71
CA TRP A 168 -15.16 3.36 -13.38
C TRP A 168 -16.32 2.42 -13.71
N GLU A 169 -16.98 2.66 -14.83
CA GLU A 169 -18.01 1.81 -15.36
C GLU A 169 -17.37 0.67 -16.17
N GLY A 170 -17.04 -0.41 -15.51
CA GLY A 170 -16.49 -1.58 -16.20
C GLY A 170 -16.64 -2.83 -15.37
N THR A 171 -17.33 -3.80 -15.92
CA THR A 171 -17.37 -5.18 -15.43
C THR A 171 -16.22 -5.98 -16.04
N LEU A 172 -15.86 -7.11 -15.43
CA LEU A 172 -14.92 -8.05 -16.05
C LEU A 172 -15.34 -8.38 -17.49
N THR A 173 -16.64 -8.55 -17.72
CA THR A 173 -17.20 -8.89 -19.05
C THR A 173 -17.00 -7.76 -20.06
N SER A 174 -17.28 -6.50 -19.69
CA SER A 174 -17.08 -5.37 -20.60
C SER A 174 -15.60 -5.13 -20.94
N LEU A 175 -14.70 -5.23 -19.94
CA LEU A 175 -13.27 -5.09 -20.17
C LEU A 175 -12.70 -6.22 -21.05
N ALA A 176 -13.20 -7.43 -20.88
CA ALA A 176 -12.81 -8.56 -21.72
C ALA A 176 -13.31 -8.38 -23.17
N ALA A 177 -14.53 -7.81 -23.35
CA ALA A 177 -15.06 -7.48 -24.67
C ALA A 177 -14.23 -6.38 -25.36
N GLU A 178 -13.78 -5.34 -24.62
CA GLU A 178 -12.85 -4.33 -25.15
C GLU A 178 -11.54 -4.95 -25.66
N ALA A 179 -11.03 -5.97 -24.96
CA ALA A 179 -9.85 -6.72 -25.39
C ALA A 179 -10.14 -7.78 -26.46
N ALA A 180 -11.40 -7.96 -26.86
CA ALA A 180 -11.87 -8.99 -27.80
C ALA A 180 -11.44 -10.42 -27.42
N ILE A 181 -11.55 -10.76 -26.12
CA ILE A 181 -11.28 -12.12 -25.58
C ILE A 181 -12.34 -12.51 -24.53
N SER A 182 -12.37 -13.79 -24.17
CA SER A 182 -13.29 -14.27 -23.12
C SER A 182 -12.96 -13.69 -21.75
N PRO A 183 -13.96 -13.51 -20.85
CA PRO A 183 -13.72 -13.05 -19.47
C PRO A 183 -12.75 -13.92 -18.68
N SER A 184 -12.76 -15.23 -18.90
CA SER A 184 -11.81 -16.15 -18.25
C SER A 184 -10.38 -15.89 -18.69
N ARG A 185 -10.15 -15.75 -20.02
CA ARG A 185 -8.84 -15.45 -20.58
C ARG A 185 -8.35 -14.07 -20.17
N PHE A 186 -9.23 -13.06 -20.16
CA PHE A 186 -8.91 -11.71 -19.69
C PHE A 186 -8.45 -11.73 -18.23
N ARG A 187 -9.18 -12.43 -17.32
CA ARG A 187 -8.80 -12.56 -15.91
C ARG A 187 -7.43 -13.21 -15.74
N HIS A 188 -7.15 -14.26 -16.51
CA HIS A 188 -5.86 -14.95 -16.46
C HIS A 188 -4.72 -14.01 -16.90
N ARG A 189 -4.87 -13.35 -18.05
CA ARG A 189 -3.85 -12.43 -18.58
C ARG A 189 -3.62 -11.22 -17.70
N VAL A 190 -4.66 -10.62 -17.12
CA VAL A 190 -4.53 -9.55 -16.13
C VAL A 190 -3.65 -9.98 -14.96
N ARG A 191 -3.88 -11.20 -14.43
CA ARG A 191 -3.08 -11.71 -13.31
C ARG A 191 -1.62 -11.95 -13.67
N GLU A 192 -1.34 -12.36 -14.89
CA GLU A 192 0.03 -12.54 -15.39
C GLU A 192 0.74 -11.19 -15.61
N LEU A 193 0.08 -10.25 -16.26
CA LEU A 193 0.66 -8.94 -16.61
C LEU A 193 0.86 -8.04 -15.38
N ILE A 194 -0.12 -8.00 -14.47
CA ILE A 194 -0.10 -7.10 -13.31
C ILE A 194 0.40 -7.82 -12.03
N GLY A 195 0.40 -9.15 -12.03
CA GLY A 195 0.75 -9.93 -10.85
C GLY A 195 -0.32 -9.96 -9.76
N MET A 196 -1.56 -9.46 -10.03
CA MET A 196 -2.67 -9.47 -9.07
C MET A 196 -4.03 -9.61 -9.78
N PRO A 197 -5.09 -10.04 -9.04
CA PRO A 197 -6.44 -10.11 -9.61
C PRO A 197 -6.99 -8.72 -10.01
N LEU A 198 -7.88 -8.69 -11.00
CA LEU A 198 -8.47 -7.45 -11.53
C LEU A 198 -9.21 -6.61 -10.47
N ARG A 199 -10.00 -7.25 -9.58
CA ARG A 199 -10.78 -6.49 -8.56
C ARG A 199 -9.90 -5.72 -7.58
N PRO A 200 -8.88 -6.31 -6.93
CA PRO A 200 -7.88 -5.57 -6.17
C PRO A 200 -7.21 -4.47 -6.98
N TYR A 201 -6.78 -4.75 -8.22
CA TYR A 201 -6.18 -3.75 -9.09
C TYR A 201 -7.08 -2.53 -9.31
N LEU A 202 -8.35 -2.72 -9.67
CA LEU A 202 -9.31 -1.63 -9.84
C LEU A 202 -9.52 -0.83 -8.54
N ARG A 203 -9.53 -1.49 -7.38
CA ARG A 203 -9.63 -0.83 -6.08
C ARG A 203 -8.45 0.12 -5.84
N TRP A 204 -7.23 -0.32 -6.14
CA TRP A 204 -6.03 0.51 -6.03
C TRP A 204 -6.08 1.73 -6.96
N LEU A 205 -6.52 1.55 -8.20
CA LEU A 205 -6.68 2.66 -9.15
C LEU A 205 -7.70 3.69 -8.65
N ARG A 206 -8.86 3.23 -8.13
CA ARG A 206 -9.88 4.11 -7.53
C ARG A 206 -9.36 4.88 -6.33
N LEU A 207 -8.65 4.19 -5.42
CA LEU A 207 -8.04 4.85 -4.25
C LEU A 207 -7.04 5.92 -4.68
N ARG A 208 -6.16 5.61 -5.63
CA ARG A 208 -5.20 6.56 -6.19
C ARG A 208 -5.91 7.78 -6.78
N GLN A 209 -6.95 7.58 -7.59
CA GLN A 209 -7.72 8.68 -8.17
C GLN A 209 -8.37 9.56 -7.10
N ALA A 210 -9.06 8.96 -6.13
CA ALA A 210 -9.70 9.70 -5.05
C ALA A 210 -8.69 10.57 -4.27
N LEU A 211 -7.54 9.99 -3.92
CA LEU A 211 -6.49 10.73 -3.20
C LEU A 211 -5.89 11.84 -4.06
N THR A 212 -5.68 11.61 -5.36
CA THR A 212 -5.18 12.63 -6.30
C THR A 212 -6.14 13.79 -6.42
N LEU A 213 -7.44 13.54 -6.58
CA LEU A 213 -8.47 14.58 -6.66
C LEU A 213 -8.54 15.39 -5.35
N ALA A 214 -8.58 14.72 -4.23
CA ALA A 214 -8.62 15.36 -2.92
C ALA A 214 -7.34 16.16 -2.60
N ALA A 215 -6.16 15.69 -3.02
CA ALA A 215 -4.91 16.43 -2.89
C ALA A 215 -4.90 17.72 -3.73
N ARG A 216 -5.58 17.72 -4.88
CA ARG A 216 -5.79 18.91 -5.74
C ARG A 216 -6.83 19.88 -5.21
N GLY A 217 -7.50 19.59 -4.09
CA GLY A 217 -8.44 20.50 -3.43
C GLY A 217 -9.91 20.12 -3.58
N GLU A 218 -10.23 19.04 -4.29
CA GLU A 218 -11.62 18.55 -4.35
C GLU A 218 -12.10 18.12 -2.95
N SER A 219 -13.39 18.28 -2.69
CA SER A 219 -13.98 17.74 -1.47
C SER A 219 -13.88 16.23 -1.45
N LEU A 220 -13.72 15.63 -0.26
CA LEU A 220 -13.60 14.17 -0.13
C LEU A 220 -14.84 13.45 -0.68
N THR A 221 -16.03 14.06 -0.58
CA THR A 221 -17.26 13.51 -1.14
C THR A 221 -17.19 13.45 -2.66
N ARG A 222 -16.80 14.57 -3.30
CA ARG A 222 -16.65 14.62 -4.74
C ARG A 222 -15.57 13.68 -5.25
N ALA A 223 -14.39 13.73 -4.64
CA ALA A 223 -13.29 12.85 -4.98
C ALA A 223 -13.66 11.34 -4.86
N ALA A 224 -14.44 10.98 -3.84
CA ALA A 224 -14.94 9.62 -3.70
C ALA A 224 -15.88 9.21 -4.84
N GLN A 225 -16.88 10.07 -5.15
CA GLN A 225 -17.84 9.80 -6.22
C GLN A 225 -17.16 9.70 -7.59
N ASP A 226 -16.30 10.67 -7.93
CA ASP A 226 -15.57 10.70 -9.20
C ASP A 226 -14.59 9.50 -9.34
N ALA A 227 -14.12 8.95 -8.21
CA ALA A 227 -13.31 7.73 -8.19
C ALA A 227 -14.14 6.43 -8.11
N GLY A 228 -15.46 6.48 -8.22
CA GLY A 228 -16.33 5.31 -8.24
C GLY A 228 -16.58 4.66 -6.88
N PHE A 229 -16.43 5.41 -5.78
CA PHE A 229 -16.95 5.02 -4.47
C PHE A 229 -18.38 5.54 -4.29
N ALA A 230 -19.20 4.82 -3.53
CA ALA A 230 -20.57 5.23 -3.27
C ALA A 230 -20.64 6.60 -2.55
N ASP A 231 -19.74 6.83 -1.61
CA ASP A 231 -19.64 8.04 -0.80
C ASP A 231 -18.26 8.18 -0.11
N ALA A 232 -18.03 9.31 0.56
CA ALA A 232 -16.81 9.55 1.33
C ALA A 232 -16.61 8.57 2.48
N ALA A 233 -17.69 8.05 3.08
CA ALA A 233 -17.60 7.08 4.15
C ALA A 233 -17.14 5.71 3.62
N HIS A 234 -17.58 5.31 2.43
CA HIS A 234 -17.09 4.10 1.74
C HIS A 234 -15.60 4.23 1.41
N LEU A 235 -15.15 5.36 0.86
CA LEU A 235 -13.74 5.65 0.64
C LEU A 235 -12.94 5.55 1.94
N THR A 236 -13.41 6.19 3.03
CA THR A 236 -12.75 6.18 4.33
C THR A 236 -12.62 4.77 4.90
N ARG A 237 -13.71 3.98 4.89
CA ARG A 237 -13.65 2.57 5.33
C ARG A 237 -12.68 1.73 4.49
N THR A 238 -12.64 1.97 3.19
CA THR A 238 -11.73 1.25 2.28
C THR A 238 -10.28 1.62 2.58
N MET A 239 -9.97 2.91 2.78
CA MET A 239 -8.63 3.36 3.16
C MET A 239 -8.18 2.77 4.49
N GLN A 240 -9.01 2.87 5.53
CA GLN A 240 -8.72 2.29 6.84
C GLN A 240 -8.49 0.78 6.77
N ARG A 241 -9.31 0.08 5.99
CA ARG A 241 -9.16 -1.38 5.79
C ARG A 241 -7.88 -1.77 5.05
N HIS A 242 -7.38 -0.93 4.13
CA HIS A 242 -6.20 -1.25 3.33
C HIS A 242 -4.90 -0.70 3.88
N PHE A 243 -4.93 0.43 4.59
CA PHE A 243 -3.73 1.15 5.04
C PHE A 243 -3.76 1.51 6.53
N GLY A 244 -4.87 1.26 7.23
CA GLY A 244 -5.01 1.62 8.64
C GLY A 244 -5.12 3.12 8.92
N VAL A 245 -5.13 3.98 7.88
CA VAL A 245 -5.16 5.44 7.98
C VAL A 245 -6.39 6.03 7.31
N ALA A 246 -6.83 7.20 7.78
CA ALA A 246 -7.92 7.92 7.13
C ALA A 246 -7.42 8.72 5.91
N PRO A 247 -8.29 8.96 4.89
CA PRO A 247 -7.92 9.80 3.75
C PRO A 247 -7.41 11.19 4.14
N SER A 248 -7.99 11.79 5.19
CA SER A 248 -7.60 13.10 5.71
C SER A 248 -6.12 13.16 6.12
N ASP A 249 -5.62 12.10 6.75
CA ASP A 249 -4.24 12.03 7.25
C ASP A 249 -3.25 11.99 6.06
N VAL A 250 -3.58 11.21 5.02
CA VAL A 250 -2.78 11.09 3.80
C VAL A 250 -2.83 12.38 2.96
N ILE A 251 -4.02 12.98 2.79
CA ILE A 251 -4.20 14.23 2.04
C ILE A 251 -3.44 15.37 2.71
N HIS A 252 -3.47 15.43 4.05
CA HIS A 252 -2.70 16.43 4.80
C HIS A 252 -1.20 16.27 4.56
N ALA A 253 -0.68 15.04 4.60
CA ALA A 253 0.72 14.74 4.31
C ALA A 253 1.11 15.11 2.87
N LEU A 254 0.25 14.77 1.89
CA LEU A 254 0.49 15.09 0.47
C LEU A 254 0.56 16.59 0.20
N ARG A 255 -0.22 17.43 0.91
CA ARG A 255 -0.23 18.90 0.75
C ARG A 255 0.96 19.59 1.38
N GLN A 256 1.65 18.94 2.32
CA GLN A 256 2.81 19.52 3.01
C GLN A 256 4.15 19.09 2.39
N GLY A 257 4.16 18.09 1.54
CA GLY A 257 5.36 17.50 0.94
C GLY A 257 5.54 17.85 -0.54
N GLY A 258 4.68 18.71 -1.09
CA GLY A 258 4.73 19.21 -2.48
C GLY A 258 5.45 20.54 -2.60
#